data_93164e7751cad9567e146ea23baec74c
#
_entry.id   93164e7751cad9567e146ea23baec74c
#
_cell.length_a   1.000
_cell.length_b   1.000
_cell.length_c   1.000
_cell.angle_alpha   90.00
_cell.angle_beta   90.00
_cell.angle_gamma   90.00
#
_symmetry.space_group_name_H-M   'P 1'
#
loop_
_entity.id
_entity.type
_entity.pdbx_description
1 polymer ?
#
loop_
_entity_poly.entity_id
_entity_poly.type
_entity_poly.pdbx_seq_one_letter_code
_entity_poly.pdbx_strand_id
1 'polypeptide(L)'
;MKFLKFRNIAGALATAAIAVSLCACSDDDEPSQLKEAIYPSAVEFSFPDEVKSFVYDEGNGVKTLPMIKGQSVRLSAMLHPDNVTFQDKLWMTSNPQNVSVDGDGNITALSSEGDGYSMITVAPDPYYPGSGISASIRVRVSDALVPATQIVVNADADEIYASQTLQMHADILPADATYRTVRWTSSDESVATVDENGLVTGLQTDALLSQVTITATALDGSGVSGSKAITIKKIVPPEQVSIDQSFAKNNYECAINEHKVTLAFTTVPAQATTNLLEWTSSDESIATVNDGVVTFNKDGVFGDFTITARCPETGNTATIEMTLPAGLHRELFLNEDDYVWKDNTGGKNTVWSPGFITITASGNGKLRQDFKCYDKVYLHAGNYPIIAVRMHDLMDHPEVTKRNITLDTSGKCEGKDFKGGLNGTNNKWAHDWKIDDGTHVFIYDLATQNFQTGGKLPTTAVATFATFLFKYADIEKPSTPLTYEVHWIQTFKTIADVENYIASEGRTIENKIK
;
A
#
# COMPACT_ATOMS: atom_id res chain seq x y z
N MET A 1 4.01 21.52 -8.97
CA MET A 1 5.07 21.42 -7.94
C MET A 1 6.09 20.42 -8.45
N LYS A 2 7.32 20.89 -8.72
CA LYS A 2 8.38 20.07 -9.35
C LYS A 2 9.08 19.24 -8.27
N PHE A 3 9.09 17.93 -8.44
CA PHE A 3 9.94 17.03 -7.65
C PHE A 3 11.39 17.15 -8.11
N LEU A 4 12.28 17.53 -7.20
CA LEU A 4 13.72 17.45 -7.40
C LEU A 4 14.19 16.00 -7.13
N LYS A 5 14.73 15.38 -8.18
CA LYS A 5 15.48 14.12 -8.06
C LYS A 5 16.88 14.43 -7.49
N PHE A 6 17.20 13.86 -6.34
CA PHE A 6 18.58 13.79 -5.88
C PHE A 6 19.33 12.72 -6.67
N ARG A 7 20.35 13.15 -7.43
CA ARG A 7 21.33 12.26 -8.06
C ARG A 7 22.44 11.97 -7.05
N ASN A 8 22.70 10.70 -6.81
CA ASN A 8 23.90 10.23 -6.12
C ASN A 8 25.13 10.70 -6.91
N ILE A 9 25.95 11.52 -6.28
CA ILE A 9 27.29 11.83 -6.77
C ILE A 9 28.26 11.03 -5.90
N ALA A 10 28.77 9.95 -6.44
CA ALA A 10 29.98 9.31 -5.92
C ALA A 10 31.15 10.22 -6.24
N GLY A 11 31.59 10.98 -5.24
CA GLY A 11 32.80 11.80 -5.35
C GLY A 11 34.04 10.94 -5.14
N ALA A 12 34.84 10.80 -6.18
CA ALA A 12 36.17 10.22 -6.09
C ALA A 12 37.06 11.12 -5.23
N LEU A 13 37.63 10.55 -4.14
CA LEU A 13 38.70 11.20 -3.37
C LEU A 13 39.94 11.29 -4.25
N ALA A 14 40.26 12.52 -4.68
CA ALA A 14 41.56 12.84 -5.26
C ALA A 14 42.55 13.08 -4.10
N THR A 15 43.46 12.17 -3.87
CA THR A 15 44.62 12.35 -3.00
C THR A 15 45.55 13.39 -3.64
N ALA A 16 45.56 14.60 -3.07
CA ALA A 16 46.57 15.61 -3.41
C ALA A 16 47.85 15.29 -2.62
N ALA A 17 48.84 14.71 -3.29
CA ALA A 17 50.18 14.59 -2.76
C ALA A 17 50.86 15.97 -2.80
N ILE A 18 51.14 16.54 -1.64
CA ILE A 18 51.99 17.75 -1.52
C ILE A 18 53.42 17.25 -1.44
N ALA A 19 54.15 17.40 -2.56
CA ALA A 19 55.59 17.18 -2.57
C ALA A 19 56.29 18.37 -1.88
N VAL A 20 56.81 18.16 -0.69
CA VAL A 20 57.72 19.09 -0.03
C VAL A 20 59.14 18.75 -0.49
N SER A 21 59.74 19.68 -1.28
CA SER A 21 61.15 19.60 -1.68
C SER A 21 62.02 19.92 -0.46
N LEU A 22 62.72 18.92 0.04
CA LEU A 22 63.77 19.08 1.07
C LEU A 22 65.13 19.21 0.39
N CYS A 23 65.83 20.31 0.65
CA CYS A 23 67.23 20.51 0.36
C CYS A 23 68.09 19.45 1.07
N ALA A 24 68.94 18.77 0.33
CA ALA A 24 69.87 17.79 0.85
C ALA A 24 70.99 18.49 1.64
N CYS A 25 71.21 18.07 2.91
CA CYS A 25 72.50 18.07 3.54
C CYS A 25 72.82 16.62 3.89
N SER A 26 73.98 16.16 3.43
CA SER A 26 74.51 14.85 3.67
C SER A 26 74.88 14.66 5.14
N ASP A 27 74.40 13.58 5.76
CA ASP A 27 75.14 12.73 6.69
C ASP A 27 74.32 11.45 6.91
N ASP A 28 75.06 10.33 7.00
CA ASP A 28 74.57 8.94 7.06
C ASP A 28 73.75 8.66 8.34
N ASP A 29 72.44 8.76 8.19
CA ASP A 29 71.47 8.07 9.04
C ASP A 29 70.28 7.66 8.16
N GLU A 30 69.89 6.37 8.22
CA GLU A 30 68.74 5.86 7.51
C GLU A 30 67.52 6.76 7.79
N PRO A 31 66.77 7.19 6.73
CA PRO A 31 65.59 8.00 6.94
C PRO A 31 64.58 7.17 7.75
N SER A 32 64.34 7.56 9.01
CA SER A 32 63.23 7.07 9.76
C SER A 32 61.96 7.31 8.88
N GLN A 33 61.34 6.24 8.41
CA GLN A 33 60.11 6.33 7.69
C GLN A 33 59.12 7.14 8.55
N LEU A 34 58.84 8.38 8.16
CA LEU A 34 57.77 9.16 8.75
C LEU A 34 56.49 8.35 8.49
N LYS A 35 55.99 7.69 9.55
CA LYS A 35 54.70 7.03 9.48
C LYS A 35 53.68 8.07 9.07
N GLU A 36 52.99 7.80 7.97
CA GLU A 36 51.91 8.66 7.51
C GLU A 36 50.86 8.81 8.63
N ALA A 37 50.48 10.04 8.97
CA ALA A 37 49.53 10.29 10.05
C ALA A 37 48.18 9.73 9.67
N ILE A 38 47.60 8.91 10.53
CA ILE A 38 46.24 8.38 10.37
C ILE A 38 45.28 9.34 11.06
N TYR A 39 44.39 9.91 10.27
CA TYR A 39 43.36 10.86 10.73
C TYR A 39 42.05 10.15 11.05
N PRO A 40 41.27 10.66 12.03
CA PRO A 40 39.95 10.13 12.33
C PRO A 40 38.97 10.34 11.16
N SER A 41 38.15 9.33 10.93
CA SER A 41 37.05 9.35 9.95
C SER A 41 35.66 9.40 10.60
N ALA A 42 35.57 9.05 11.90
CA ALA A 42 34.35 9.11 12.70
C ALA A 42 34.67 9.28 14.19
N VAL A 43 33.68 9.75 14.94
CA VAL A 43 33.67 9.83 16.41
C VAL A 43 32.40 9.16 16.91
N GLU A 44 32.50 8.35 17.95
CA GLU A 44 31.38 7.69 18.58
C GLU A 44 31.37 7.91 20.09
N PHE A 45 30.21 8.27 20.67
CA PHE A 45 30.01 8.36 22.11
C PHE A 45 29.96 6.99 22.76
N SER A 46 30.62 6.87 23.92
CA SER A 46 30.46 5.77 24.84
C SER A 46 29.88 6.29 26.16
N PHE A 47 28.80 5.67 26.61
CA PHE A 47 28.09 6.05 27.83
C PHE A 47 28.52 5.08 28.96
N PRO A 48 28.77 5.60 30.18
CA PRO A 48 29.00 4.73 31.32
C PRO A 48 27.71 3.97 31.69
N ASP A 49 27.85 2.78 32.25
CA ASP A 49 26.78 1.84 32.51
C ASP A 49 25.64 2.45 33.38
N GLU A 50 26.01 3.35 34.31
CA GLU A 50 25.06 4.02 35.19
C GLU A 50 24.07 4.92 34.49
N VAL A 51 24.36 5.42 33.26
CA VAL A 51 23.47 6.31 32.53
C VAL A 51 23.05 5.78 31.18
N LYS A 52 23.71 4.73 30.68
CA LYS A 52 23.46 4.17 29.35
C LYS A 52 21.98 3.80 29.13
N SER A 53 21.35 3.22 30.15
CA SER A 53 19.94 2.79 30.10
C SER A 53 18.93 3.95 30.09
N PHE A 54 19.38 5.19 30.40
CA PHE A 54 18.52 6.38 30.39
C PHE A 54 18.62 7.17 29.10
N VAL A 55 19.57 6.85 28.23
CA VAL A 55 19.73 7.51 26.93
C VAL A 55 18.62 7.03 25.98
N TYR A 56 17.90 7.99 25.40
CA TYR A 56 16.80 7.70 24.47
C TYR A 56 16.89 8.57 23.21
N ASP A 57 16.21 8.18 22.14
CA ASP A 57 16.03 8.96 20.91
C ASP A 57 14.59 9.51 20.87
N GLU A 58 14.42 10.79 20.57
CA GLU A 58 13.11 11.41 20.41
C GLU A 58 12.51 11.21 19.00
N GLY A 59 13.07 10.29 18.20
CA GLY A 59 12.60 9.96 16.86
C GLY A 59 13.22 10.83 15.75
N ASN A 60 14.25 11.61 16.08
CA ASN A 60 14.98 12.47 15.13
C ASN A 60 16.45 12.06 14.94
N GLY A 61 16.87 10.93 15.48
CA GLY A 61 18.23 10.40 15.42
C GLY A 61 19.21 11.09 16.38
N VAL A 62 18.76 11.99 17.24
CA VAL A 62 19.57 12.65 18.26
C VAL A 62 19.33 11.99 19.60
N LYS A 63 20.35 11.31 20.12
CA LYS A 63 20.32 10.71 21.46
C LYS A 63 20.25 11.80 22.54
N THR A 64 19.37 11.59 23.52
CA THR A 64 19.18 12.49 24.66
C THR A 64 19.52 11.79 25.96
N LEU A 65 20.38 12.40 26.77
CA LEU A 65 20.71 11.99 28.13
C LEU A 65 19.99 12.92 29.11
N PRO A 66 19.02 12.43 29.90
CA PRO A 66 18.40 13.22 30.97
C PRO A 66 19.31 13.27 32.19
N MET A 67 19.40 14.42 32.81
CA MET A 67 20.14 14.66 34.05
C MET A 67 19.32 15.52 35.01
N ILE A 68 19.50 15.32 36.31
CA ILE A 68 18.97 16.18 37.36
C ILE A 68 20.02 17.21 37.71
N LYS A 69 19.60 18.48 37.96
CA LYS A 69 20.47 19.55 38.41
C LYS A 69 21.39 19.10 39.55
N GLY A 70 22.69 19.40 39.38
CA GLY A 70 23.71 18.98 40.29
C GLY A 70 24.37 17.63 40.00
N GLN A 71 23.82 16.82 39.12
CA GLN A 71 24.45 15.56 38.68
C GLN A 71 25.64 15.82 37.75
N SER A 72 26.66 14.95 37.87
CA SER A 72 27.81 14.94 36.97
C SER A 72 28.02 13.54 36.44
N VAL A 73 28.39 13.44 35.16
CA VAL A 73 28.64 12.19 34.44
C VAL A 73 29.90 12.35 33.59
N ARG A 74 30.74 11.36 33.55
CA ARG A 74 31.89 11.34 32.65
C ARG A 74 31.52 10.61 31.36
N LEU A 75 31.40 11.36 30.27
CA LEU A 75 31.23 10.80 28.94
C LEU A 75 32.59 10.41 28.36
N SER A 76 32.63 9.41 27.53
CA SER A 76 33.79 9.07 26.72
C SER A 76 33.46 9.02 25.26
N ALA A 77 34.46 9.10 24.40
CA ALA A 77 34.29 9.00 22.96
C ALA A 77 35.47 8.25 22.34
N MET A 78 35.16 7.48 21.30
CA MET A 78 36.16 6.76 20.51
C MET A 78 36.32 7.42 19.16
N LEU A 79 37.58 7.53 18.70
CA LEU A 79 37.90 7.96 17.35
C LEU A 79 38.11 6.74 16.47
N HIS A 80 37.60 6.75 15.25
CA HIS A 80 37.77 5.67 14.29
C HIS A 80 38.60 6.11 13.08
N PRO A 81 39.53 5.25 12.57
CA PRO A 81 39.87 3.95 13.11
C PRO A 81 40.62 4.05 14.44
N ASP A 82 40.64 2.99 15.23
CA ASP A 82 41.21 2.98 16.61
C ASP A 82 42.69 3.33 16.68
N ASN A 83 43.42 3.25 15.56
CA ASN A 83 44.84 3.54 15.44
C ASN A 83 45.15 4.96 14.90
N VAL A 84 44.22 5.91 15.04
CA VAL A 84 44.48 7.31 14.66
C VAL A 84 45.72 7.86 15.39
N THR A 85 46.46 8.70 14.70
CA THR A 85 47.75 9.24 15.23
C THR A 85 47.52 10.23 16.38
N PHE A 86 46.46 11.01 16.32
CA PHE A 86 46.12 12.00 17.35
C PHE A 86 44.84 11.54 18.06
N GLN A 87 44.94 11.26 19.36
CA GLN A 87 43.88 10.70 20.18
C GLN A 87 43.10 11.77 20.99
N ASP A 88 43.62 13.00 21.02
CA ASP A 88 43.02 14.07 21.80
C ASP A 88 41.66 14.47 21.27
N LYS A 89 40.79 14.94 22.16
CA LYS A 89 39.41 15.26 21.87
C LYS A 89 39.06 16.64 22.40
N LEU A 90 38.36 17.40 21.60
CA LEU A 90 37.78 18.71 21.96
C LEU A 90 36.32 18.50 22.36
N TRP A 91 36.00 18.81 23.60
CA TRP A 91 34.66 18.79 24.13
C TRP A 91 34.06 20.18 24.14
N MET A 92 32.80 20.31 23.70
CA MET A 92 32.08 21.58 23.57
C MET A 92 30.65 21.46 24.08
N THR A 93 30.09 22.53 24.59
CA THR A 93 28.69 22.65 24.98
C THR A 93 28.03 23.81 24.26
N SER A 94 26.80 23.63 23.79
CA SER A 94 26.04 24.74 23.16
C SER A 94 25.50 25.75 24.16
N ASN A 95 25.30 25.33 25.43
CA ASN A 95 24.81 26.21 26.50
C ASN A 95 25.51 25.86 27.83
N PRO A 96 26.66 26.53 28.12
CA PRO A 96 27.43 26.29 29.34
C PRO A 96 26.73 26.76 30.64
N GLN A 97 25.64 27.51 30.53
CA GLN A 97 24.82 27.88 31.70
C GLN A 97 23.94 26.70 32.16
N ASN A 98 23.52 25.83 31.23
CA ASN A 98 22.72 24.68 31.56
C ASN A 98 23.57 23.42 31.82
N VAL A 99 24.60 23.20 31.00
CA VAL A 99 25.50 22.03 31.17
C VAL A 99 26.93 22.46 30.89
N SER A 100 27.82 22.30 31.85
CA SER A 100 29.27 22.46 31.63
C SER A 100 29.86 21.16 31.14
N VAL A 101 30.97 21.26 30.39
CA VAL A 101 31.81 20.12 30.01
C VAL A 101 33.27 20.53 30.16
N ASP A 102 34.11 19.64 30.71
CA ASP A 102 35.56 19.87 30.80
C ASP A 102 36.30 19.11 29.67
N GLY A 103 37.63 19.28 29.64
CA GLY A 103 38.48 18.65 28.63
C GLY A 103 38.53 17.11 28.69
N ASP A 104 38.15 16.52 29.81
CA ASP A 104 38.12 15.08 30.06
C ASP A 104 36.73 14.45 29.73
N GLY A 105 35.76 15.28 29.32
CA GLY A 105 34.39 14.85 29.01
C GLY A 105 33.48 14.71 30.23
N ASN A 106 33.88 15.29 31.41
CA ASN A 106 32.97 15.36 32.55
C ASN A 106 31.93 16.45 32.29
N ILE A 107 30.66 16.06 32.22
CA ILE A 107 29.55 16.99 32.12
C ILE A 107 28.90 17.18 33.48
N THR A 108 28.43 18.40 33.76
CA THR A 108 27.68 18.75 34.99
C THR A 108 26.42 19.51 34.63
N ALA A 109 25.29 19.03 35.10
CA ALA A 109 23.99 19.70 34.96
C ALA A 109 23.86 20.86 35.94
N LEU A 110 23.76 22.09 35.43
CA LEU A 110 23.80 23.33 36.22
C LEU A 110 22.44 23.98 36.37
N SER A 111 21.65 24.01 35.27
CA SER A 111 20.38 24.73 35.24
C SER A 111 19.43 24.11 34.21
N SER A 112 18.14 24.15 34.50
CA SER A 112 17.05 23.80 33.58
C SER A 112 16.43 25.01 32.88
N GLU A 113 17.02 26.22 33.02
CA GLU A 113 16.46 27.44 32.45
C GLU A 113 16.44 27.44 30.92
N GLY A 114 15.50 28.15 30.36
CA GLY A 114 15.27 28.22 28.90
C GLY A 114 14.68 26.89 28.38
N ASP A 115 15.34 26.32 27.39
CA ASP A 115 14.90 25.05 26.76
C ASP A 115 15.20 23.84 27.65
N GLY A 116 15.97 24.06 28.76
CA GLY A 116 16.37 22.98 29.68
C GLY A 116 17.34 21.97 29.09
N TYR A 117 17.99 22.24 27.96
CA TYR A 117 18.98 21.32 27.38
C TYR A 117 20.20 22.03 26.75
N SER A 118 21.24 21.24 26.56
CA SER A 118 22.45 21.60 25.84
C SER A 118 22.89 20.50 24.92
N MET A 119 23.45 20.86 23.77
CA MET A 119 24.15 19.89 22.92
C MET A 119 25.59 19.78 23.41
N ILE A 120 25.99 18.58 23.76
CA ILE A 120 27.39 18.25 24.05
C ILE A 120 27.97 17.63 22.78
N THR A 121 29.01 18.26 22.27
CA THR A 121 29.69 17.84 21.04
C THR A 121 31.13 17.47 21.36
N VAL A 122 31.61 16.37 20.78
CA VAL A 122 33.00 15.93 20.83
C VAL A 122 33.55 15.85 19.41
N ALA A 123 34.75 16.39 19.23
CA ALA A 123 35.47 16.36 17.96
C ALA A 123 36.95 15.96 18.19
N PRO A 124 37.69 15.50 17.17
CA PRO A 124 39.13 15.32 17.27
C PRO A 124 39.86 16.63 17.59
N ASP A 125 40.93 16.61 18.36
CA ASP A 125 41.83 17.73 18.58
C ASP A 125 43.24 17.39 18.02
N PRO A 126 43.82 18.15 17.11
CA PRO A 126 43.31 19.44 16.63
C PRO A 126 42.04 19.28 15.73
N TYR A 127 41.09 20.15 15.96
CA TYR A 127 39.90 20.25 15.13
C TYR A 127 40.24 20.73 13.73
N TYR A 128 39.89 19.94 12.73
CA TYR A 128 40.06 20.31 11.32
C TYR A 128 38.77 20.93 10.78
N PRO A 129 38.70 22.24 10.59
CA PRO A 129 37.51 22.90 10.07
C PRO A 129 37.14 22.34 8.69
N GLY A 130 35.87 21.97 8.52
CA GLY A 130 35.37 21.41 7.26
C GLY A 130 35.46 19.88 7.15
N SER A 131 36.08 19.18 8.11
CA SER A 131 36.07 17.71 8.14
C SER A 131 34.69 17.15 8.45
N GLY A 132 33.85 17.91 9.20
CA GLY A 132 32.52 17.45 9.64
C GLY A 132 32.56 16.30 10.66
N ILE A 133 33.75 15.92 11.15
CA ILE A 133 33.94 14.78 12.03
C ILE A 133 33.65 15.23 13.46
N SER A 134 32.48 14.91 13.97
CA SER A 134 32.07 15.12 15.35
C SER A 134 30.90 14.23 15.71
N ALA A 135 30.69 14.00 16.98
CA ALA A 135 29.48 13.39 17.51
C ALA A 135 28.82 14.35 18.50
N SER A 136 27.50 14.33 18.58
CA SER A 136 26.74 15.19 19.47
C SER A 136 25.65 14.42 20.18
N ILE A 137 25.43 14.74 21.44
CA ILE A 137 24.26 14.28 22.20
C ILE A 137 23.54 15.49 22.79
N ARG A 138 22.24 15.35 23.01
CA ARG A 138 21.46 16.30 23.79
C ARG A 138 21.54 15.91 25.27
N VAL A 139 21.80 16.86 26.15
CA VAL A 139 21.65 16.68 27.60
C VAL A 139 20.45 17.53 28.04
N ARG A 140 19.42 16.88 28.60
CA ARG A 140 18.24 17.56 29.13
C ARG A 140 18.34 17.63 30.65
N VAL A 141 18.24 18.84 31.21
CA VAL A 141 18.33 19.06 32.65
C VAL A 141 16.95 19.30 33.24
N SER A 142 16.62 18.61 34.33
CA SER A 142 15.44 18.81 35.17
C SER A 142 15.87 19.33 36.55
N ASP A 143 15.09 20.23 37.17
CA ASP A 143 15.43 20.75 38.52
C ASP A 143 15.31 19.68 39.61
N ALA A 144 14.36 18.75 39.42
CA ALA A 144 14.10 17.61 40.30
C ALA A 144 13.63 16.41 39.48
N LEU A 145 13.65 15.24 40.10
CA LEU A 145 13.07 14.04 39.52
C LEU A 145 11.55 14.22 39.33
N VAL A 146 11.10 14.13 38.10
CA VAL A 146 9.68 13.95 37.75
C VAL A 146 9.46 12.48 37.44
N PRO A 147 8.87 11.70 38.35
CA PRO A 147 8.71 10.28 38.16
C PRO A 147 7.61 9.96 37.14
N ALA A 148 7.69 8.78 36.54
CA ALA A 148 6.59 8.22 35.77
C ALA A 148 5.39 7.97 36.68
N THR A 149 4.19 8.27 36.21
CA THR A 149 2.92 7.99 36.90
C THR A 149 2.06 6.96 36.15
N GLN A 150 2.32 6.79 34.86
CA GLN A 150 1.63 5.81 34.02
C GLN A 150 2.51 5.43 32.84
N ILE A 151 2.38 4.19 32.37
CA ILE A 151 2.93 3.72 31.10
C ILE A 151 1.79 3.12 30.27
N VAL A 152 1.61 3.59 29.05
CA VAL A 152 0.69 3.01 28.07
C VAL A 152 1.50 2.22 27.06
N VAL A 153 1.21 0.93 26.94
CA VAL A 153 1.90 0.04 26.00
C VAL A 153 1.03 -0.20 24.78
N ASN A 154 1.54 0.12 23.61
CA ASN A 154 0.94 -0.05 22.30
C ASN A 154 1.79 -0.98 21.43
N ALA A 155 1.19 -1.51 20.37
CA ALA A 155 1.86 -2.30 19.35
C ALA A 155 1.16 -2.12 18.00
N ASP A 156 1.89 -2.33 16.91
CA ASP A 156 1.38 -2.20 15.54
C ASP A 156 0.37 -3.30 15.16
N ALA A 157 0.38 -4.42 15.91
CA ALA A 157 -0.57 -5.52 15.77
C ALA A 157 -0.83 -6.20 17.11
N ASP A 158 -1.92 -6.97 17.20
CA ASP A 158 -2.25 -7.76 18.40
C ASP A 158 -1.80 -9.23 18.28
N GLU A 159 -1.39 -9.66 17.09
CA GLU A 159 -0.95 -11.03 16.82
C GLU A 159 0.14 -11.08 15.75
N ILE A 160 1.05 -12.05 15.86
CA ILE A 160 2.07 -12.38 14.88
C ILE A 160 2.25 -13.89 14.76
N TYR A 161 2.80 -14.35 13.64
CA TYR A 161 3.26 -15.74 13.55
C TYR A 161 4.60 -15.93 14.27
N ALA A 162 4.88 -17.17 14.67
CA ALA A 162 6.20 -17.57 15.12
C ALA A 162 7.28 -17.16 14.10
N SER A 163 8.47 -16.80 14.58
CA SER A 163 9.57 -16.25 13.80
C SER A 163 9.36 -14.85 13.20
N GLN A 164 8.20 -14.24 13.41
CA GLN A 164 7.98 -12.83 13.09
C GLN A 164 8.32 -11.93 14.27
N THR A 165 8.54 -10.66 13.97
CA THR A 165 8.80 -9.63 14.96
C THR A 165 7.68 -8.60 15.02
N LEU A 166 7.52 -7.98 16.19
CA LEU A 166 6.51 -6.94 16.45
C LEU A 166 7.14 -5.85 17.31
N GLN A 167 7.06 -4.60 16.85
CA GLN A 167 7.53 -3.47 17.64
C GLN A 167 6.48 -3.09 18.69
N MET A 168 6.91 -3.03 19.95
CA MET A 168 6.14 -2.49 21.06
C MET A 168 6.57 -1.05 21.31
N HIS A 169 5.64 -0.21 21.71
CA HIS A 169 5.84 1.20 22.05
C HIS A 169 5.36 1.45 23.47
N ALA A 170 6.10 2.25 24.23
CA ALA A 170 5.75 2.64 25.59
C ALA A 170 5.66 4.15 25.72
N ASP A 171 4.45 4.67 25.95
CA ASP A 171 4.21 6.09 26.22
C ASP A 171 4.25 6.31 27.72
N ILE A 172 5.26 7.05 28.20
CA ILE A 172 5.45 7.35 29.62
C ILE A 172 4.79 8.68 29.93
N LEU A 173 3.96 8.71 30.96
CA LEU A 173 3.28 9.90 31.48
C LEU A 173 3.80 10.25 32.90
N PRO A 174 3.90 11.55 33.24
CA PRO A 174 3.60 12.69 32.39
C PRO A 174 4.66 12.87 31.26
N ALA A 175 4.34 13.65 30.23
CA ALA A 175 5.22 13.87 29.08
C ALA A 175 6.56 14.53 29.42
N ASP A 176 6.66 15.17 30.57
CA ASP A 176 7.88 15.79 31.15
C ASP A 176 8.62 14.88 32.14
N ALA A 177 8.23 13.61 32.27
CA ALA A 177 8.94 12.63 33.11
C ALA A 177 10.46 12.68 32.82
N THR A 178 11.26 12.68 33.89
CA THR A 178 12.72 12.90 33.77
C THR A 178 13.37 11.75 33.00
N TYR A 179 13.06 10.51 33.37
CA TYR A 179 13.57 9.32 32.68
C TYR A 179 12.48 8.70 31.83
N ARG A 180 12.73 8.59 30.52
CA ARG A 180 11.74 8.16 29.52
C ARG A 180 12.09 6.81 28.90
N THR A 181 12.81 6.00 29.63
CA THR A 181 13.19 4.66 29.22
C THR A 181 12.51 3.61 30.10
N VAL A 182 12.28 2.46 29.51
CA VAL A 182 11.64 1.31 30.17
C VAL A 182 12.50 0.07 30.05
N ARG A 183 12.30 -0.85 30.97
CA ARG A 183 12.76 -2.23 30.82
C ARG A 183 11.58 -3.06 30.34
N TRP A 184 11.80 -3.75 29.25
CA TRP A 184 10.84 -4.69 28.70
C TRP A 184 11.02 -6.08 29.27
N THR A 185 9.91 -6.77 29.50
CA THR A 185 9.89 -8.18 29.93
C THR A 185 8.72 -8.91 29.27
N SER A 186 8.93 -10.20 28.99
CA SER A 186 7.89 -11.13 28.56
C SER A 186 7.40 -11.95 29.74
N SER A 187 6.10 -12.23 29.82
CA SER A 187 5.54 -13.14 30.81
C SER A 187 5.92 -14.60 30.58
N ASP A 188 6.30 -14.95 29.33
CA ASP A 188 6.76 -16.28 28.95
C ASP A 188 7.76 -16.19 27.77
N GLU A 189 9.04 -16.26 28.10
CA GLU A 189 10.12 -16.19 27.11
C GLU A 189 10.21 -17.44 26.22
N SER A 190 9.49 -18.51 26.53
CA SER A 190 9.38 -19.68 25.67
C SER A 190 8.33 -19.47 24.56
N VAL A 191 7.45 -18.49 24.70
CA VAL A 191 6.43 -18.10 23.71
C VAL A 191 6.90 -16.91 22.89
N ALA A 192 7.43 -15.88 23.54
CA ALA A 192 8.01 -14.73 22.85
C ALA A 192 9.08 -14.05 23.71
N THR A 193 10.18 -13.65 23.11
CA THR A 193 11.21 -12.81 23.72
C THR A 193 10.96 -11.34 23.36
N VAL A 194 11.48 -10.43 24.19
CA VAL A 194 11.49 -8.99 23.90
C VAL A 194 12.86 -8.42 24.20
N ASP A 195 13.40 -7.58 23.32
CA ASP A 195 14.67 -6.91 23.50
C ASP A 195 14.55 -5.57 24.27
N GLU A 196 15.67 -4.91 24.52
CA GLU A 196 15.75 -3.63 25.23
C GLU A 196 15.02 -2.49 24.49
N ASN A 197 14.81 -2.61 23.18
CA ASN A 197 14.12 -1.62 22.34
C ASN A 197 12.62 -1.91 22.19
N GLY A 198 12.12 -2.97 22.82
CA GLY A 198 10.73 -3.39 22.71
C GLY A 198 10.41 -4.18 21.45
N LEU A 199 11.43 -4.70 20.75
CA LEU A 199 11.21 -5.59 19.62
C LEU A 199 10.92 -7.00 20.12
N VAL A 200 9.68 -7.45 19.97
CA VAL A 200 9.24 -8.79 20.31
C VAL A 200 9.54 -9.74 19.16
N THR A 201 10.02 -10.94 19.49
CA THR A 201 10.18 -12.06 18.56
C THR A 201 9.31 -13.21 19.01
N GLY A 202 8.34 -13.63 18.19
CA GLY A 202 7.49 -14.78 18.42
C GLY A 202 8.27 -16.10 18.26
N LEU A 203 8.05 -17.07 19.13
CA LEU A 203 8.69 -18.38 19.09
C LEU A 203 7.68 -19.47 18.70
N GLN A 204 8.19 -20.55 18.09
CA GLN A 204 7.35 -21.70 17.72
C GLN A 204 6.93 -22.45 18.98
N THR A 205 5.61 -22.62 19.16
CA THR A 205 5.01 -23.34 20.28
C THR A 205 4.25 -24.57 19.82
N ASP A 206 3.88 -25.46 20.74
CA ASP A 206 3.04 -26.62 20.42
C ASP A 206 1.57 -26.22 20.21
N ALA A 207 1.11 -25.21 20.92
CA ALA A 207 -0.26 -24.68 20.79
C ALA A 207 -0.41 -23.85 19.50
N LEU A 208 -1.58 -23.93 18.85
CA LEU A 208 -1.89 -23.16 17.65
C LEU A 208 -1.87 -21.65 17.92
N LEU A 209 -2.33 -21.24 19.10
CA LEU A 209 -2.33 -19.86 19.59
C LEU A 209 -1.76 -19.85 21.01
N SER A 210 -0.76 -19.01 21.24
CA SER A 210 -0.16 -18.80 22.56
C SER A 210 -0.22 -17.32 22.90
N GLN A 211 -0.84 -16.99 24.03
CA GLN A 211 -0.89 -15.61 24.50
C GLN A 211 0.24 -15.32 25.46
N VAL A 212 0.88 -14.17 25.30
CA VAL A 212 1.95 -13.68 26.15
C VAL A 212 1.70 -12.19 26.46
N THR A 213 2.06 -11.78 27.67
CA THR A 213 1.97 -10.38 28.09
C THR A 213 3.35 -9.74 28.08
N ILE A 214 3.51 -8.67 27.31
CA ILE A 214 4.73 -7.87 27.26
C ILE A 214 4.54 -6.67 28.19
N THR A 215 5.47 -6.47 29.11
CA THR A 215 5.42 -5.46 30.16
C THR A 215 6.58 -4.49 30.02
N ALA A 216 6.29 -3.20 30.05
CA ALA A 216 7.24 -2.10 30.15
C ALA A 216 7.25 -1.56 31.58
N THR A 217 8.41 -1.50 32.23
CA THR A 217 8.58 -0.96 33.59
C THR A 217 9.50 0.24 33.54
N ALA A 218 9.11 1.35 34.16
CA ALA A 218 9.92 2.56 34.24
C ALA A 218 11.27 2.29 34.93
N LEU A 219 12.34 2.89 34.42
CA LEU A 219 13.68 2.78 34.99
C LEU A 219 13.97 3.86 36.03
N ASP A 220 13.03 4.75 36.32
CA ASP A 220 13.16 5.89 37.26
C ASP A 220 13.05 5.48 38.75
N GLY A 221 12.86 4.22 39.04
CA GLY A 221 12.65 3.70 40.40
C GLY A 221 11.23 3.85 40.92
N SER A 222 10.29 4.39 40.17
CA SER A 222 8.88 4.53 40.57
C SER A 222 8.16 3.17 40.67
N GLY A 223 8.64 2.16 39.95
CA GLY A 223 7.97 0.86 39.85
C GLY A 223 6.73 0.88 38.95
N VAL A 224 6.42 2.00 38.28
CA VAL A 224 5.30 2.13 37.37
C VAL A 224 5.53 1.23 36.16
N SER A 225 4.49 0.49 35.77
CA SER A 225 4.53 -0.39 34.60
C SER A 225 3.23 -0.31 33.79
N GLY A 226 3.33 -0.64 32.52
CA GLY A 226 2.22 -0.87 31.62
C GLY A 226 2.42 -2.18 30.87
N SER A 227 1.37 -2.79 30.38
CA SER A 227 1.49 -4.06 29.68
C SER A 227 0.47 -4.18 28.55
N LYS A 228 0.80 -5.03 27.57
CA LYS A 228 -0.09 -5.42 26.47
C LYS A 228 0.04 -6.91 26.21
N ALA A 229 -1.10 -7.58 26.08
CA ALA A 229 -1.15 -8.97 25.64
C ALA A 229 -1.06 -9.03 24.11
N ILE A 230 -0.28 -9.99 23.62
CA ILE A 230 -0.17 -10.33 22.18
C ILE A 230 -0.34 -11.83 22.01
N THR A 231 -0.76 -12.23 20.82
CA THR A 231 -0.95 -13.64 20.46
C THR A 231 0.13 -14.09 19.47
N ILE A 232 0.82 -15.18 19.78
CA ILE A 232 1.75 -15.84 18.88
C ILE A 232 1.02 -17.00 18.20
N LYS A 233 0.95 -16.97 16.87
CA LYS A 233 0.35 -18.02 16.04
C LYS A 233 1.40 -19.03 15.62
N LYS A 234 1.11 -20.32 15.84
CA LYS A 234 1.97 -21.41 15.36
C LYS A 234 2.02 -21.40 13.83
N ILE A 235 3.22 -21.54 13.28
CA ILE A 235 3.37 -21.88 11.86
C ILE A 235 3.07 -23.36 11.69
N VAL A 236 2.05 -23.65 10.89
CA VAL A 236 1.65 -25.02 10.53
C VAL A 236 1.78 -25.16 9.01
N PRO A 237 2.82 -25.81 8.50
CA PRO A 237 2.99 -25.97 7.06
C PRO A 237 1.80 -26.70 6.42
N PRO A 238 1.33 -26.27 5.25
CA PRO A 238 0.33 -27.01 4.48
C PRO A 238 0.99 -28.26 3.85
N GLU A 239 0.38 -29.42 4.07
CA GLU A 239 0.81 -30.68 3.47
C GLU A 239 0.13 -30.96 2.14
N GLN A 240 -1.15 -30.55 2.03
CA GLN A 240 -1.97 -30.65 0.82
C GLN A 240 -2.78 -29.37 0.64
N VAL A 241 -3.10 -29.07 -0.61
CA VAL A 241 -4.00 -27.97 -1.00
C VAL A 241 -5.00 -28.48 -2.03
N SER A 242 -6.25 -27.99 -1.98
CA SER A 242 -7.28 -28.23 -2.99
C SER A 242 -7.96 -26.92 -3.33
N ILE A 243 -8.10 -26.61 -4.62
CA ILE A 243 -8.75 -25.39 -5.13
C ILE A 243 -10.17 -25.74 -5.57
N ASP A 244 -11.16 -24.95 -5.15
CA ASP A 244 -12.52 -25.05 -5.66
C ASP A 244 -12.55 -24.74 -7.16
N GLN A 245 -13.33 -25.53 -7.92
CA GLN A 245 -13.37 -25.46 -9.38
C GLN A 245 -14.51 -24.58 -9.92
N SER A 246 -15.13 -23.74 -9.09
CA SER A 246 -16.23 -22.84 -9.50
C SER A 246 -15.80 -21.86 -10.60
N PHE A 247 -14.56 -21.40 -10.56
CA PHE A 247 -13.95 -20.53 -11.58
C PHE A 247 -13.20 -21.26 -12.68
N ALA A 248 -13.28 -22.60 -12.73
CA ALA A 248 -12.68 -23.34 -13.85
C ALA A 248 -13.34 -22.95 -15.18
N LYS A 249 -12.55 -22.90 -16.27
CA LYS A 249 -12.98 -22.40 -17.59
C LYS A 249 -14.24 -23.06 -18.16
N ASN A 250 -14.54 -24.29 -17.73
CA ASN A 250 -15.76 -25.00 -18.13
C ASN A 250 -16.99 -24.60 -17.31
N ASN A 251 -16.80 -23.93 -16.18
CA ASN A 251 -17.85 -23.51 -15.25
C ASN A 251 -18.08 -22.01 -15.29
N TYR A 252 -17.01 -21.21 -15.54
CA TYR A 252 -17.04 -19.77 -15.48
C TYR A 252 -16.09 -19.12 -16.48
N GLU A 253 -16.58 -18.11 -17.19
CA GLU A 253 -15.77 -17.22 -18.03
C GLU A 253 -15.56 -15.91 -17.27
N CYS A 254 -14.30 -15.57 -16.95
CA CYS A 254 -13.96 -14.34 -16.26
C CYS A 254 -14.03 -13.14 -17.20
N ALA A 255 -14.53 -12.00 -16.72
CA ALA A 255 -14.52 -10.77 -17.49
C ALA A 255 -13.39 -9.84 -17.00
N ILE A 256 -12.68 -9.18 -17.92
CA ILE A 256 -11.54 -8.33 -17.59
C ILE A 256 -11.91 -7.17 -16.63
N ASN A 257 -13.13 -6.67 -16.73
CA ASN A 257 -13.63 -5.59 -15.87
C ASN A 257 -14.10 -6.08 -14.48
N GLU A 258 -14.09 -7.36 -14.19
CA GLU A 258 -14.21 -7.89 -12.82
C GLU A 258 -12.94 -7.63 -12.02
N HIS A 259 -11.84 -7.29 -12.69
CA HIS A 259 -10.52 -6.97 -12.16
C HIS A 259 -9.85 -8.11 -11.41
N LYS A 260 -10.57 -8.78 -10.52
CA LYS A 260 -10.06 -9.87 -9.68
C LYS A 260 -11.17 -10.88 -9.35
N VAL A 261 -10.76 -12.09 -9.07
CA VAL A 261 -11.59 -13.11 -8.43
C VAL A 261 -10.82 -13.77 -7.31
N THR A 262 -11.52 -14.19 -6.26
CA THR A 262 -10.91 -14.88 -5.12
C THR A 262 -11.25 -16.36 -5.21
N LEU A 263 -10.24 -17.20 -5.32
CA LEU A 263 -10.37 -18.64 -5.34
C LEU A 263 -10.61 -19.17 -3.93
N ALA A 264 -11.66 -19.96 -3.74
CA ALA A 264 -11.83 -20.73 -2.53
C ALA A 264 -10.89 -21.94 -2.57
N PHE A 265 -10.20 -22.22 -1.46
CA PHE A 265 -9.33 -23.37 -1.34
C PHE A 265 -9.33 -23.94 0.08
N THR A 266 -8.88 -25.17 0.22
CA THR A 266 -8.73 -25.84 1.51
C THR A 266 -7.34 -26.45 1.61
N THR A 267 -6.86 -26.63 2.84
CA THR A 267 -5.56 -27.23 3.14
C THR A 267 -5.69 -28.41 4.08
N VAL A 268 -4.71 -29.29 4.05
CA VAL A 268 -4.50 -30.32 5.07
C VAL A 268 -3.13 -30.05 5.69
N PRO A 269 -3.06 -29.91 7.04
CA PRO A 269 -4.20 -29.81 7.97
C PRO A 269 -5.03 -28.53 7.75
N ALA A 270 -6.29 -28.53 8.19
CA ALA A 270 -7.22 -27.41 7.97
C ALA A 270 -6.78 -26.10 8.64
N GLN A 271 -5.95 -26.19 9.69
CA GLN A 271 -5.37 -25.06 10.40
C GLN A 271 -4.01 -24.62 9.83
N ALA A 272 -3.64 -25.09 8.63
CA ALA A 272 -2.37 -24.71 8.03
C ALA A 272 -2.25 -23.21 7.81
N THR A 273 -1.02 -22.71 7.89
CA THR A 273 -0.67 -21.31 7.63
C THR A 273 -0.68 -21.08 6.12
N THR A 274 -1.79 -20.55 5.63
CA THR A 274 -2.09 -20.50 4.19
C THR A 274 -1.18 -19.56 3.41
N ASN A 275 -0.63 -18.51 4.03
CA ASN A 275 0.34 -17.61 3.40
C ASN A 275 1.70 -18.27 3.09
N LEU A 276 1.89 -19.53 3.50
CA LEU A 276 3.04 -20.33 3.08
C LEU A 276 2.82 -21.00 1.71
N LEU A 277 1.59 -21.04 1.19
CA LEU A 277 1.35 -21.56 -0.15
C LEU A 277 2.04 -20.68 -1.19
N GLU A 278 2.70 -21.34 -2.13
CA GLU A 278 3.29 -20.69 -3.30
C GLU A 278 2.26 -20.67 -4.42
N TRP A 279 1.88 -19.46 -4.86
CA TRP A 279 0.92 -19.27 -5.92
C TRP A 279 1.60 -18.82 -7.20
N THR A 280 1.25 -19.42 -8.33
CA THR A 280 1.79 -19.06 -9.64
C THR A 280 0.69 -19.05 -10.70
N SER A 281 0.86 -18.18 -11.70
CA SER A 281 0.08 -18.16 -12.95
C SER A 281 0.94 -18.66 -14.10
N SER A 282 0.34 -19.43 -15.00
CA SER A 282 1.04 -19.87 -16.21
C SER A 282 1.24 -18.75 -17.23
N ASP A 283 0.46 -17.67 -17.13
CA ASP A 283 0.58 -16.48 -17.98
C ASP A 283 0.26 -15.21 -17.19
N GLU A 284 1.31 -14.56 -16.67
CA GLU A 284 1.19 -13.31 -15.91
C GLU A 284 0.79 -12.10 -16.78
N SER A 285 0.86 -12.21 -18.11
CA SER A 285 0.35 -11.18 -19.00
C SER A 285 -1.18 -11.16 -19.04
N ILE A 286 -1.84 -12.27 -18.71
CA ILE A 286 -3.29 -12.38 -18.58
C ILE A 286 -3.72 -12.10 -17.15
N ALA A 287 -3.14 -12.83 -16.18
CA ALA A 287 -3.50 -12.70 -14.77
C ALA A 287 -2.35 -13.06 -13.85
N THR A 288 -2.24 -12.34 -12.75
CA THR A 288 -1.35 -12.65 -11.62
C THR A 288 -2.17 -13.25 -10.47
N VAL A 289 -1.49 -13.90 -9.52
CA VAL A 289 -2.16 -14.47 -8.34
C VAL A 289 -1.33 -14.20 -7.08
N ASN A 290 -2.02 -13.86 -6.00
CA ASN A 290 -1.43 -13.73 -4.68
C ASN A 290 -2.45 -14.19 -3.63
N ASP A 291 -2.07 -15.16 -2.79
CA ASP A 291 -2.90 -15.73 -1.72
C ASP A 291 -4.33 -16.09 -2.17
N GLY A 292 -4.43 -16.76 -3.33
CA GLY A 292 -5.70 -17.16 -3.93
C GLY A 292 -6.49 -16.05 -4.63
N VAL A 293 -6.02 -14.78 -4.58
CA VAL A 293 -6.64 -13.68 -5.31
C VAL A 293 -6.01 -13.57 -6.69
N VAL A 294 -6.78 -13.90 -7.72
CA VAL A 294 -6.38 -13.77 -9.12
C VAL A 294 -6.76 -12.38 -9.61
N THR A 295 -5.77 -11.62 -10.09
CA THR A 295 -5.95 -10.26 -10.59
C THR A 295 -5.69 -10.22 -12.10
N PHE A 296 -6.67 -9.75 -12.87
CA PHE A 296 -6.56 -9.67 -14.33
C PHE A 296 -5.74 -8.45 -14.77
N ASN A 297 -4.87 -8.66 -15.78
CA ASN A 297 -4.11 -7.57 -16.37
C ASN A 297 -5.04 -6.68 -17.23
N LYS A 298 -4.93 -5.34 -17.04
CA LYS A 298 -5.77 -4.34 -17.74
C LYS A 298 -5.33 -4.04 -19.17
N ASP A 299 -4.26 -4.66 -19.66
CA ASP A 299 -3.70 -4.37 -20.99
C ASP A 299 -4.41 -5.06 -22.16
N GLY A 300 -5.44 -5.85 -21.86
CA GLY A 300 -6.28 -6.51 -22.87
C GLY A 300 -5.62 -7.72 -23.52
N VAL A 301 -4.88 -8.49 -22.75
CA VAL A 301 -4.41 -9.82 -23.10
C VAL A 301 -5.45 -10.85 -22.65
N PHE A 302 -5.83 -11.75 -23.54
CA PHE A 302 -6.93 -12.69 -23.34
C PHE A 302 -6.49 -14.11 -23.66
N GLY A 303 -7.11 -15.08 -23.03
CA GLY A 303 -6.85 -16.49 -23.27
C GLY A 303 -7.07 -17.37 -22.05
N ASP A 304 -6.64 -18.62 -22.18
CA ASP A 304 -6.65 -19.58 -21.09
C ASP A 304 -5.34 -19.49 -20.30
N PHE A 305 -5.43 -19.65 -19.00
CA PHE A 305 -4.29 -19.68 -18.09
C PHE A 305 -4.57 -20.63 -16.94
N THR A 306 -3.51 -21.08 -16.28
CA THR A 306 -3.60 -22.01 -15.14
C THR A 306 -3.06 -21.33 -13.89
N ILE A 307 -3.81 -21.35 -12.82
CA ILE A 307 -3.35 -20.99 -11.48
C ILE A 307 -2.94 -22.27 -10.75
N THR A 308 -1.78 -22.23 -10.14
CA THR A 308 -1.23 -23.31 -9.33
C THR A 308 -0.96 -22.83 -7.92
N ALA A 309 -1.45 -23.58 -6.93
CA ALA A 309 -1.05 -23.49 -5.53
C ALA A 309 -0.13 -24.66 -5.21
N ARG A 310 0.99 -24.40 -4.54
CA ARG A 310 1.98 -25.42 -4.16
C ARG A 310 2.28 -25.34 -2.66
N CYS A 311 2.31 -26.50 -2.02
CA CYS A 311 2.80 -26.68 -0.66
C CYS A 311 4.34 -26.75 -0.69
N PRO A 312 5.08 -25.80 -0.09
CA PRO A 312 6.53 -25.70 -0.28
C PRO A 312 7.30 -26.91 0.29
N GLU A 313 6.87 -27.48 1.42
CA GLU A 313 7.58 -28.58 2.09
C GLU A 313 7.32 -29.95 1.43
N THR A 314 6.08 -30.23 1.04
CA THR A 314 5.70 -31.53 0.46
C THR A 314 5.80 -31.56 -1.06
N GLY A 315 5.77 -30.37 -1.70
CA GLY A 315 5.69 -30.24 -3.15
C GLY A 315 4.32 -30.55 -3.74
N ASN A 316 3.30 -30.86 -2.92
CA ASN A 316 1.93 -31.09 -3.39
C ASN A 316 1.36 -29.84 -4.04
N THR A 317 0.65 -30.03 -5.15
CA THR A 317 0.06 -28.93 -5.93
C THR A 317 -1.42 -29.15 -6.18
N ALA A 318 -2.15 -28.05 -6.28
CA ALA A 318 -3.49 -28.00 -6.85
C ALA A 318 -3.51 -26.98 -7.98
N THR A 319 -4.29 -27.25 -9.01
CA THR A 319 -4.40 -26.37 -10.18
C THR A 319 -5.85 -26.09 -10.53
N ILE A 320 -6.08 -24.91 -11.12
CA ILE A 320 -7.33 -24.56 -11.76
C ILE A 320 -7.02 -23.92 -13.12
N GLU A 321 -7.61 -24.45 -14.18
CA GLU A 321 -7.54 -23.86 -15.51
C GLU A 321 -8.70 -22.86 -15.66
N MET A 322 -8.37 -21.60 -15.93
CA MET A 322 -9.29 -20.47 -16.04
C MET A 322 -9.25 -19.88 -17.44
N THR A 323 -10.25 -19.08 -17.78
CA THR A 323 -10.29 -18.36 -19.06
C THR A 323 -10.70 -16.91 -18.86
N LEU A 324 -10.02 -16.03 -19.59
CA LEU A 324 -10.37 -14.61 -19.76
C LEU A 324 -10.67 -14.39 -21.25
N PRO A 325 -11.91 -14.65 -21.71
CA PRO A 325 -12.21 -14.58 -23.13
C PRO A 325 -12.28 -13.14 -23.64
N ALA A 326 -11.77 -12.92 -24.85
CA ALA A 326 -11.82 -11.63 -25.50
C ALA A 326 -13.25 -11.19 -25.78
N GLY A 327 -13.61 -9.99 -25.35
CA GLY A 327 -14.91 -9.37 -25.62
C GLY A 327 -15.98 -9.62 -24.57
N LEU A 328 -15.72 -10.42 -23.56
CA LEU A 328 -16.63 -10.54 -22.41
C LEU A 328 -16.50 -9.28 -21.52
N HIS A 329 -17.62 -8.62 -21.33
CA HIS A 329 -17.80 -7.51 -20.39
C HIS A 329 -18.97 -7.84 -19.48
N ARG A 330 -18.79 -7.69 -18.16
CA ARG A 330 -19.82 -8.01 -17.16
C ARG A 330 -19.78 -7.01 -16.03
N GLU A 331 -20.71 -6.06 -16.05
CA GLU A 331 -20.91 -5.13 -14.94
C GLU A 331 -22.26 -5.43 -14.27
N LEU A 332 -22.21 -5.84 -13.02
CA LEU A 332 -23.37 -6.25 -12.22
C LEU A 332 -23.59 -5.39 -10.97
N PHE A 333 -22.71 -4.43 -10.70
CA PHE A 333 -22.75 -3.55 -9.53
C PHE A 333 -22.84 -4.29 -8.19
N LEU A 334 -22.15 -5.41 -8.06
CA LEU A 334 -22.18 -6.26 -6.86
C LEU A 334 -21.30 -5.71 -5.72
N ASN A 335 -20.28 -4.92 -6.05
CA ASN A 335 -19.30 -4.39 -5.10
C ASN A 335 -19.11 -2.88 -5.31
N GLU A 336 -19.22 -2.10 -4.22
CA GLU A 336 -19.07 -0.65 -4.24
C GLU A 336 -17.68 -0.19 -4.71
N ASP A 337 -16.64 -0.94 -4.39
CA ASP A 337 -15.26 -0.56 -4.69
C ASP A 337 -14.81 -0.92 -6.12
N ASP A 338 -15.49 -1.85 -6.80
CA ASP A 338 -14.98 -2.47 -8.03
C ASP A 338 -15.75 -2.06 -9.31
N TYR A 339 -16.93 -1.40 -9.23
CA TYR A 339 -17.68 -1.06 -10.43
C TYR A 339 -17.05 0.08 -11.26
N VAL A 340 -17.08 -0.08 -12.57
CA VAL A 340 -16.38 0.82 -13.50
C VAL A 340 -17.29 1.77 -14.26
N TRP A 341 -18.62 1.60 -14.19
CA TRP A 341 -19.60 2.44 -14.85
C TRP A 341 -20.17 3.46 -13.87
N LYS A 342 -20.06 4.75 -14.23
CA LYS A 342 -20.53 5.88 -13.40
C LYS A 342 -21.05 6.98 -14.33
N ASP A 343 -21.73 7.99 -13.75
CA ASP A 343 -22.03 9.18 -14.52
C ASP A 343 -20.75 9.85 -15.06
N ASN A 344 -20.87 10.63 -16.13
CA ASN A 344 -19.72 11.23 -16.82
C ASN A 344 -19.03 12.38 -16.06
N THR A 345 -19.48 12.70 -14.86
CA THR A 345 -18.84 13.69 -13.96
C THR A 345 -17.88 13.05 -12.94
N GLY A 346 -17.58 11.76 -13.11
CA GLY A 346 -16.71 11.00 -12.21
C GLY A 346 -17.45 10.36 -11.04
N GLY A 347 -18.75 10.11 -11.20
CA GLY A 347 -19.59 9.47 -10.19
C GLY A 347 -20.20 10.43 -9.16
N LYS A 348 -20.12 11.74 -9.37
CA LYS A 348 -20.70 12.73 -8.43
C LYS A 348 -22.21 12.67 -8.31
N ASN A 349 -22.88 12.17 -9.36
CA ASN A 349 -24.34 11.99 -9.42
C ASN A 349 -24.73 10.51 -9.46
N THR A 350 -23.83 9.62 -9.10
CA THR A 350 -24.04 8.17 -9.03
C THR A 350 -24.09 7.74 -7.59
N VAL A 351 -25.13 7.00 -7.22
CA VAL A 351 -25.25 6.32 -5.93
C VAL A 351 -25.25 4.81 -6.20
N TRP A 352 -24.34 4.10 -5.57
CA TRP A 352 -24.29 2.64 -5.66
C TRP A 352 -25.27 1.99 -4.69
N SER A 353 -25.83 0.87 -5.13
CA SER A 353 -26.58 -0.09 -4.31
C SER A 353 -26.23 -1.50 -4.77
N PRO A 354 -26.31 -2.53 -3.92
CA PRO A 354 -26.05 -3.90 -4.36
C PRO A 354 -26.94 -4.31 -5.54
N GLY A 355 -26.31 -4.56 -6.70
CA GLY A 355 -27.00 -4.98 -7.92
C GLY A 355 -27.45 -3.86 -8.85
N PHE A 356 -27.26 -2.59 -8.53
CA PHE A 356 -27.54 -1.47 -9.43
C PHE A 356 -26.87 -0.17 -9.00
N ILE A 357 -26.81 0.78 -9.91
CA ILE A 357 -26.50 2.18 -9.62
C ILE A 357 -27.68 3.07 -9.92
N THR A 358 -27.89 4.10 -9.10
CA THR A 358 -28.86 5.18 -9.36
C THR A 358 -28.11 6.41 -9.85
N ILE A 359 -28.51 6.95 -11.01
CA ILE A 359 -27.93 8.15 -11.58
C ILE A 359 -28.96 9.28 -11.53
N THR A 360 -28.55 10.42 -10.96
CA THR A 360 -29.38 11.63 -10.93
C THR A 360 -29.01 12.54 -12.09
N ALA A 361 -29.97 12.80 -12.99
CA ALA A 361 -29.79 13.74 -14.07
C ALA A 361 -29.76 15.17 -13.53
N SER A 362 -28.68 15.89 -13.83
CA SER A 362 -28.50 17.28 -13.42
C SER A 362 -28.13 18.16 -14.61
N GLY A 363 -28.48 19.43 -14.59
CA GLY A 363 -28.04 20.40 -15.61
C GLY A 363 -28.92 21.64 -15.69
N ASN A 364 -28.35 22.71 -16.26
CA ASN A 364 -29.07 23.95 -16.59
C ASN A 364 -29.47 23.92 -18.07
N GLY A 365 -30.75 23.76 -18.36
CA GLY A 365 -31.26 23.66 -19.72
C GLY A 365 -31.65 22.24 -20.10
N LYS A 366 -31.11 21.70 -21.20
CA LYS A 366 -31.33 20.29 -21.56
C LYS A 366 -30.67 19.37 -20.56
N LEU A 367 -31.43 18.48 -19.93
CA LEU A 367 -30.86 17.44 -19.09
C LEU A 367 -30.19 16.39 -19.97
N ARG A 368 -28.92 16.21 -19.74
CA ARG A 368 -28.12 15.18 -20.37
C ARG A 368 -27.31 14.49 -19.28
N GLN A 369 -27.65 13.25 -19.03
CA GLN A 369 -26.93 12.46 -18.09
C GLN A 369 -26.44 11.20 -18.77
N ASP A 370 -25.13 11.22 -19.04
CA ASP A 370 -24.46 10.08 -19.67
C ASP A 370 -23.88 9.20 -18.54
N PHE A 371 -23.88 7.90 -18.72
CA PHE A 371 -23.07 7.00 -17.90
C PHE A 371 -21.97 6.38 -18.75
N LYS A 372 -20.78 6.33 -18.18
CA LYS A 372 -19.53 6.03 -18.86
C LYS A 372 -18.78 4.93 -18.16
N CYS A 373 -18.17 4.04 -18.94
CA CYS A 373 -17.13 3.16 -18.45
C CYS A 373 -15.83 3.94 -18.20
N TYR A 374 -15.25 3.84 -17.02
CA TYR A 374 -13.99 4.51 -16.66
C TYR A 374 -12.76 3.65 -16.92
N ASP A 375 -12.96 2.37 -17.25
CA ASP A 375 -11.93 1.50 -17.78
C ASP A 375 -12.01 1.39 -19.32
N LYS A 376 -10.98 0.81 -19.93
CA LYS A 376 -11.07 0.45 -21.35
C LYS A 376 -12.10 -0.67 -21.52
N VAL A 377 -12.93 -0.54 -22.55
CA VAL A 377 -13.87 -1.60 -22.95
C VAL A 377 -13.26 -2.37 -24.12
N TYR A 378 -13.18 -3.68 -23.98
CA TYR A 378 -12.66 -4.57 -25.01
C TYR A 378 -13.83 -5.37 -25.59
N LEU A 379 -14.06 -5.24 -26.91
CA LEU A 379 -15.15 -5.92 -27.60
C LEU A 379 -14.60 -6.84 -28.68
N HIS A 380 -15.22 -8.00 -28.83
CA HIS A 380 -14.91 -8.97 -29.88
C HIS A 380 -16.22 -9.48 -30.50
N ALA A 381 -16.58 -8.92 -31.67
CA ALA A 381 -17.87 -9.17 -32.29
C ALA A 381 -18.08 -10.63 -32.76
N GLY A 382 -16.99 -11.43 -32.85
CA GLY A 382 -17.08 -12.87 -33.16
C GLY A 382 -17.41 -13.73 -31.93
N ASN A 383 -16.87 -13.38 -30.75
CA ASN A 383 -17.08 -14.13 -29.53
C ASN A 383 -18.35 -13.69 -28.80
N TYR A 384 -18.54 -12.36 -28.68
CA TYR A 384 -19.66 -11.75 -27.96
C TYR A 384 -20.26 -10.64 -28.82
N PRO A 385 -21.06 -11.00 -29.83
CA PRO A 385 -21.66 -10.03 -30.77
C PRO A 385 -22.71 -9.12 -30.14
N ILE A 386 -23.26 -9.48 -28.99
CA ILE A 386 -24.36 -8.76 -28.38
C ILE A 386 -23.84 -7.98 -27.17
N ILE A 387 -24.15 -6.67 -27.07
CA ILE A 387 -24.02 -5.89 -25.84
C ILE A 387 -25.43 -5.43 -25.42
N ALA A 388 -25.77 -5.65 -24.16
CA ALA A 388 -27.04 -5.26 -23.61
C ALA A 388 -26.88 -4.49 -22.29
N VAL A 389 -27.81 -3.57 -22.06
CA VAL A 389 -27.92 -2.80 -20.82
C VAL A 389 -29.34 -2.92 -20.28
N ARG A 390 -29.49 -3.28 -19.00
CA ARG A 390 -30.77 -3.23 -18.30
C ARG A 390 -30.82 -2.00 -17.42
N MET A 391 -31.84 -1.18 -17.62
CA MET A 391 -31.99 0.09 -16.94
C MET A 391 -33.44 0.57 -16.96
N HIS A 392 -33.79 1.53 -16.11
CA HIS A 392 -35.05 2.22 -16.23
C HIS A 392 -35.08 3.11 -17.49
N ASP A 393 -36.20 3.09 -18.22
CA ASP A 393 -36.42 4.02 -19.32
C ASP A 393 -37.02 5.32 -18.78
N LEU A 394 -36.32 6.44 -19.00
CA LEU A 394 -36.83 7.76 -18.59
C LEU A 394 -38.14 8.17 -19.31
N MET A 395 -38.52 7.50 -20.42
CA MET A 395 -39.82 7.71 -21.05
C MET A 395 -41.00 7.34 -20.15
N ASP A 396 -40.76 6.53 -19.12
CA ASP A 396 -41.78 6.24 -18.11
C ASP A 396 -42.05 7.42 -17.17
N HIS A 397 -41.17 8.44 -17.19
CA HIS A 397 -41.40 9.68 -16.44
C HIS A 397 -42.32 10.63 -17.20
N PRO A 398 -43.40 11.17 -16.56
CA PRO A 398 -44.42 11.96 -17.24
C PRO A 398 -43.91 13.26 -17.88
N GLU A 399 -42.79 13.80 -17.42
CA GLU A 399 -42.18 15.01 -17.99
C GLU A 399 -41.24 14.74 -19.16
N VAL A 400 -40.95 13.46 -19.46
CA VAL A 400 -40.05 13.08 -20.54
C VAL A 400 -40.87 12.87 -21.82
N THR A 401 -40.80 13.81 -22.74
CA THR A 401 -41.56 13.77 -23.98
C THR A 401 -40.79 13.17 -25.15
N LYS A 402 -39.48 12.91 -24.99
CA LYS A 402 -38.64 12.47 -26.09
C LYS A 402 -37.57 11.49 -25.60
N ARG A 403 -37.58 10.28 -26.13
CA ARG A 403 -36.53 9.28 -25.90
C ARG A 403 -35.32 9.58 -26.79
N ASN A 404 -34.14 9.57 -26.16
CA ASN A 404 -32.90 9.75 -26.87
C ASN A 404 -31.77 8.99 -26.15
N ILE A 405 -31.66 7.67 -26.38
CA ILE A 405 -30.56 6.87 -25.91
C ILE A 405 -29.58 6.68 -27.07
N THR A 406 -28.32 7.07 -26.86
CA THR A 406 -27.27 6.96 -27.87
C THR A 406 -26.05 6.31 -27.27
N LEU A 407 -25.59 5.22 -27.86
CA LEU A 407 -24.27 4.68 -27.59
C LEU A 407 -23.23 5.58 -28.26
N ASP A 408 -22.29 6.14 -27.51
CA ASP A 408 -21.20 6.95 -28.04
C ASP A 408 -19.85 6.34 -27.65
N THR A 409 -19.00 6.17 -28.65
CA THR A 409 -17.76 5.42 -28.49
C THR A 409 -16.59 6.09 -29.20
N SER A 410 -15.39 5.81 -28.70
CA SER A 410 -14.13 6.10 -29.41
C SER A 410 -13.12 5.00 -29.11
N GLY A 411 -12.80 4.23 -30.12
CA GLY A 411 -11.89 3.09 -30.00
C GLY A 411 -11.15 2.77 -31.30
N LYS A 412 -10.38 1.71 -31.26
CA LYS A 412 -9.57 1.20 -32.38
C LYS A 412 -9.62 -0.32 -32.44
N CYS A 413 -9.55 -0.83 -33.66
CA CYS A 413 -9.32 -2.24 -33.95
C CYS A 413 -8.34 -2.35 -35.11
N GLU A 414 -7.22 -3.04 -34.95
CA GLU A 414 -6.17 -3.21 -35.97
C GLU A 414 -5.76 -1.88 -36.64
N GLY A 415 -5.61 -0.82 -35.83
CA GLY A 415 -5.24 0.52 -36.32
C GLY A 415 -6.37 1.35 -36.91
N LYS A 416 -7.53 0.78 -37.20
CA LYS A 416 -8.72 1.47 -37.71
C LYS A 416 -9.54 2.07 -36.58
N ASP A 417 -9.99 3.30 -36.77
CA ASP A 417 -10.86 4.00 -35.81
C ASP A 417 -12.32 3.53 -35.89
N PHE A 418 -12.93 3.35 -34.71
CA PHE A 418 -14.37 3.11 -34.54
C PHE A 418 -14.93 4.16 -33.58
N LYS A 419 -15.82 5.02 -34.08
CA LYS A 419 -16.32 6.18 -33.34
C LYS A 419 -17.82 6.39 -33.53
N GLY A 420 -18.43 7.04 -32.55
CA GLY A 420 -19.85 7.40 -32.54
C GLY A 420 -20.78 6.25 -32.20
N GLY A 421 -22.04 6.40 -32.44
CA GLY A 421 -23.06 5.39 -32.13
C GLY A 421 -23.18 4.28 -33.17
N LEU A 422 -23.70 3.14 -32.73
CA LEU A 422 -24.10 2.07 -33.63
C LEU A 422 -25.34 2.47 -34.45
N ASN A 423 -25.29 2.24 -35.79
CA ASN A 423 -26.30 2.63 -36.75
C ASN A 423 -26.68 4.14 -36.74
N GLY A 424 -25.77 5.00 -36.26
CA GLY A 424 -25.99 6.45 -36.17
C GLY A 424 -26.32 6.94 -34.77
N THR A 425 -27.00 8.09 -34.68
CA THR A 425 -27.40 8.70 -33.42
C THR A 425 -28.85 8.36 -33.10
N ASN A 426 -29.19 8.31 -31.80
CA ASN A 426 -30.54 8.22 -31.24
C ASN A 426 -31.28 6.90 -31.48
N ASN A 427 -31.59 6.18 -30.41
CA ASN A 427 -32.51 5.04 -30.36
C ASN A 427 -32.26 3.97 -31.44
N LYS A 428 -30.98 3.63 -31.66
CA LYS A 428 -30.54 2.70 -32.72
C LYS A 428 -30.14 1.33 -32.20
N TRP A 429 -30.65 0.96 -31.03
CA TRP A 429 -30.52 -0.43 -30.53
C TRP A 429 -31.19 -1.43 -31.52
N ALA A 430 -30.75 -2.69 -31.45
CA ALA A 430 -31.35 -3.76 -32.23
C ALA A 430 -32.70 -4.19 -31.63
N HIS A 431 -32.73 -4.32 -30.29
CA HIS A 431 -33.94 -4.69 -29.56
C HIS A 431 -34.16 -3.82 -28.33
N ASP A 432 -35.42 -3.67 -27.94
CA ASP A 432 -35.91 -2.99 -26.76
C ASP A 432 -36.97 -3.87 -26.11
N TRP A 433 -36.66 -4.41 -24.96
CA TRP A 433 -37.53 -5.33 -24.23
C TRP A 433 -37.92 -4.73 -22.89
N LYS A 434 -39.22 -4.65 -22.63
CA LYS A 434 -39.76 -4.23 -21.35
C LYS A 434 -39.83 -5.43 -20.40
N ILE A 435 -39.37 -5.24 -19.18
CA ILE A 435 -39.29 -6.25 -18.12
C ILE A 435 -40.43 -6.02 -17.12
N ASP A 436 -40.85 -7.10 -16.41
CA ASP A 436 -41.97 -7.11 -15.46
C ASP A 436 -41.81 -6.18 -14.24
N ASP A 437 -40.61 -5.65 -13.98
CA ASP A 437 -40.35 -4.67 -12.95
C ASP A 437 -40.27 -3.22 -13.45
N GLY A 438 -40.64 -3.01 -14.72
CA GLY A 438 -40.62 -1.69 -15.36
C GLY A 438 -39.27 -1.28 -15.93
N THR A 439 -38.23 -2.09 -15.80
CA THR A 439 -36.95 -1.82 -16.48
C THR A 439 -37.02 -2.21 -17.94
N HIS A 440 -36.07 -1.74 -18.72
CA HIS A 440 -35.90 -2.07 -20.13
C HIS A 440 -34.54 -2.70 -20.36
N VAL A 441 -34.45 -3.64 -21.32
CA VAL A 441 -33.18 -4.17 -21.82
C VAL A 441 -32.97 -3.66 -23.24
N PHE A 442 -31.99 -2.75 -23.39
CA PHE A 442 -31.57 -2.26 -24.70
C PHE A 442 -30.40 -3.09 -25.22
N ILE A 443 -30.59 -3.66 -26.41
CA ILE A 443 -29.65 -4.62 -27.00
C ILE A 443 -29.08 -4.04 -28.29
N TYR A 444 -27.74 -4.10 -28.42
CA TYR A 444 -26.99 -3.74 -29.62
C TYR A 444 -26.30 -4.97 -30.19
N ASP A 445 -26.33 -5.11 -31.51
CA ASP A 445 -25.67 -6.18 -32.25
C ASP A 445 -24.39 -5.63 -32.92
N LEU A 446 -23.24 -5.95 -32.34
CA LEU A 446 -21.93 -5.49 -32.76
C LEU A 446 -21.48 -6.10 -34.11
N ALA A 447 -22.01 -7.27 -34.46
CA ALA A 447 -21.65 -7.96 -35.70
C ALA A 447 -22.41 -7.45 -36.91
N THR A 448 -23.65 -6.96 -36.72
CA THR A 448 -24.49 -6.54 -37.82
C THR A 448 -24.64 -5.02 -37.95
N GLN A 449 -24.55 -4.28 -36.85
CA GLN A 449 -24.67 -2.85 -36.81
C GLN A 449 -23.37 -2.13 -37.17
N ASN A 450 -23.44 -0.96 -37.79
CA ASN A 450 -22.29 -0.16 -38.18
C ASN A 450 -22.03 0.93 -37.12
N PHE A 451 -20.77 1.11 -36.71
CA PHE A 451 -20.37 2.36 -36.05
C PHE A 451 -20.46 3.52 -37.04
N GLN A 452 -20.73 4.70 -36.54
CA GLN A 452 -20.81 5.91 -37.36
C GLN A 452 -19.51 6.17 -38.15
N THR A 453 -18.38 5.91 -37.53
CA THR A 453 -17.06 5.82 -38.19
C THR A 453 -16.53 4.42 -38.00
N GLY A 454 -15.96 3.81 -39.03
CA GLY A 454 -15.33 2.49 -38.97
C GLY A 454 -16.18 1.36 -39.55
N GLY A 455 -17.51 1.52 -39.60
CA GLY A 455 -18.40 0.47 -40.09
C GLY A 455 -18.61 -0.65 -39.06
N LYS A 456 -18.71 -1.91 -39.52
CA LYS A 456 -18.86 -3.07 -38.63
C LYS A 456 -17.55 -3.41 -37.94
N LEU A 457 -17.63 -3.87 -36.69
CA LEU A 457 -16.47 -4.46 -36.01
C LEU A 457 -16.05 -5.76 -36.72
N PRO A 458 -14.73 -6.00 -36.84
CA PRO A 458 -14.22 -7.31 -37.24
C PRO A 458 -14.66 -8.39 -36.25
N THR A 459 -14.95 -9.59 -36.79
CA THR A 459 -15.29 -10.77 -35.96
C THR A 459 -14.06 -11.56 -35.53
N THR A 460 -12.88 -11.18 -35.97
CA THR A 460 -11.62 -11.92 -35.78
C THR A 460 -10.61 -11.21 -34.89
N ALA A 461 -10.93 -9.98 -34.43
CA ALA A 461 -10.01 -9.15 -33.66
C ALA A 461 -10.71 -8.41 -32.53
N VAL A 462 -9.94 -8.08 -31.50
CA VAL A 462 -10.39 -7.30 -30.35
C VAL A 462 -10.36 -5.81 -30.69
N ALA A 463 -11.47 -5.14 -30.48
CA ALA A 463 -11.54 -3.68 -30.52
C ALA A 463 -11.41 -3.11 -29.11
N THR A 464 -10.54 -2.11 -28.94
CA THR A 464 -10.29 -1.43 -27.67
C THR A 464 -10.90 -0.04 -27.71
N PHE A 465 -11.81 0.25 -26.79
CA PHE A 465 -12.48 1.52 -26.64
C PHE A 465 -11.98 2.26 -25.39
N ALA A 466 -11.37 3.42 -25.61
CA ALA A 466 -10.97 4.35 -24.53
C ALA A 466 -12.16 5.21 -24.06
N THR A 467 -13.19 5.33 -24.88
CA THR A 467 -14.45 5.98 -24.52
C THR A 467 -15.59 5.05 -24.92
N PHE A 468 -16.39 4.68 -23.93
CA PHE A 468 -17.60 3.89 -24.12
C PHE A 468 -18.64 4.43 -23.15
N LEU A 469 -19.70 5.02 -23.67
CA LEU A 469 -20.73 5.62 -22.85
C LEU A 469 -22.10 5.52 -23.50
N PHE A 470 -23.13 5.46 -22.68
CA PHE A 470 -24.52 5.65 -23.08
C PHE A 470 -24.90 7.09 -22.76
N LYS A 471 -25.22 7.83 -23.80
CA LYS A 471 -25.81 9.17 -23.68
C LYS A 471 -27.30 9.00 -23.47
N TYR A 472 -27.78 9.44 -22.32
CA TYR A 472 -29.17 9.38 -21.98
C TYR A 472 -29.75 10.79 -21.99
N ALA A 473 -30.63 11.04 -22.96
CA ALA A 473 -31.54 12.15 -23.11
C ALA A 473 -31.08 13.48 -23.72
N ASP A 474 -31.89 14.11 -24.41
CA ASP A 474 -32.15 15.54 -24.62
C ASP A 474 -33.50 15.85 -23.97
N ILE A 475 -33.59 15.82 -22.66
CA ILE A 475 -34.81 16.11 -21.92
C ILE A 475 -34.87 17.61 -21.68
N GLU A 476 -35.99 18.26 -22.00
CA GLU A 476 -36.28 19.60 -21.54
C GLU A 476 -36.31 19.57 -20.01
N LYS A 477 -35.78 20.59 -19.35
CA LYS A 477 -35.59 20.64 -17.91
C LYS A 477 -36.88 20.27 -17.16
N PRO A 478 -36.93 19.12 -16.46
CA PRO A 478 -38.09 18.76 -15.65
C PRO A 478 -38.20 19.65 -14.43
N SER A 479 -39.39 19.74 -13.85
CA SER A 479 -39.62 20.45 -12.59
C SER A 479 -38.94 19.82 -11.41
N THR A 480 -38.65 18.51 -11.48
CA THR A 480 -37.99 17.71 -10.45
C THR A 480 -36.73 17.03 -11.00
N PRO A 481 -35.72 16.76 -10.15
CA PRO A 481 -34.58 15.94 -10.56
C PRO A 481 -35.02 14.57 -11.05
N LEU A 482 -34.55 14.15 -12.23
CA LEU A 482 -34.80 12.82 -12.76
C LEU A 482 -33.71 11.85 -12.27
N THR A 483 -34.15 10.71 -11.77
CA THR A 483 -33.28 9.60 -11.44
C THR A 483 -33.63 8.38 -12.27
N TYR A 484 -32.61 7.58 -12.60
CA TYR A 484 -32.81 6.29 -13.24
C TYR A 484 -31.80 5.29 -12.70
N GLU A 485 -32.16 4.01 -12.74
CA GLU A 485 -31.30 2.92 -12.30
C GLU A 485 -30.71 2.20 -13.50
N VAL A 486 -29.45 1.77 -13.36
CA VAL A 486 -28.77 0.86 -14.28
C VAL A 486 -28.44 -0.40 -13.50
N HIS A 487 -29.01 -1.53 -13.92
CA HIS A 487 -28.90 -2.81 -13.18
C HIS A 487 -27.71 -3.64 -13.63
N TRP A 488 -27.46 -3.69 -14.93
CA TRP A 488 -26.27 -4.35 -15.47
C TRP A 488 -25.95 -3.90 -16.90
N ILE A 489 -24.70 -4.11 -17.29
CA ILE A 489 -24.19 -3.93 -18.65
C ILE A 489 -23.33 -5.14 -18.97
N GLN A 490 -23.75 -5.92 -19.98
CA GLN A 490 -23.06 -7.17 -20.30
C GLN A 490 -22.97 -7.41 -21.79
N THR A 491 -21.97 -8.22 -22.19
CA THR A 491 -21.91 -8.80 -23.53
C THR A 491 -22.35 -10.26 -23.50
N PHE A 492 -22.95 -10.72 -24.60
CA PHE A 492 -23.52 -12.07 -24.72
C PHE A 492 -23.14 -12.70 -26.06
N LYS A 493 -23.09 -14.04 -26.11
CA LYS A 493 -22.83 -14.81 -27.33
C LYS A 493 -24.01 -14.79 -28.29
N THR A 494 -25.23 -14.83 -27.75
CA THR A 494 -26.49 -14.84 -28.54
C THR A 494 -27.57 -14.01 -27.88
N ILE A 495 -28.61 -13.68 -28.64
CA ILE A 495 -29.85 -13.06 -28.11
C ILE A 495 -30.55 -13.98 -27.10
N ALA A 496 -30.52 -15.29 -27.33
CA ALA A 496 -31.10 -16.27 -26.40
C ALA A 496 -30.40 -16.25 -25.04
N ASP A 497 -29.10 -15.96 -24.99
CA ASP A 497 -28.37 -15.84 -23.71
C ASP A 497 -28.85 -14.61 -22.92
N VAL A 498 -29.25 -13.53 -23.57
CA VAL A 498 -29.87 -12.37 -22.90
C VAL A 498 -31.22 -12.78 -22.29
N GLU A 499 -32.06 -13.52 -23.02
CA GLU A 499 -33.35 -14.04 -22.51
C GLU A 499 -33.14 -14.96 -21.30
N ASN A 500 -32.18 -15.90 -21.41
CA ASN A 500 -31.84 -16.82 -20.34
C ASN A 500 -31.31 -16.09 -19.11
N TYR A 501 -30.50 -15.04 -19.30
CA TYR A 501 -29.97 -14.25 -18.19
C TYR A 501 -31.09 -13.50 -17.46
N ILE A 502 -32.01 -12.85 -18.18
CA ILE A 502 -33.20 -12.20 -17.60
C ILE A 502 -34.05 -13.22 -16.80
N ALA A 503 -34.26 -14.42 -17.35
CA ALA A 503 -34.98 -15.48 -16.66
C ALA A 503 -34.24 -15.97 -15.40
N SER A 504 -32.91 -16.02 -15.42
CA SER A 504 -32.10 -16.41 -14.26
C SER A 504 -32.16 -15.41 -13.09
N GLU A 505 -32.48 -14.14 -13.39
CA GLU A 505 -32.78 -13.12 -12.38
C GLU A 505 -34.20 -13.25 -11.78
N GLY A 506 -34.97 -14.25 -12.21
CA GLY A 506 -36.39 -14.41 -11.83
C GLY A 506 -37.31 -13.39 -12.49
N ARG A 507 -36.90 -12.81 -13.62
CA ARG A 507 -37.64 -11.79 -14.35
C ARG A 507 -38.26 -12.33 -15.63
N THR A 508 -39.31 -11.65 -16.09
CA THR A 508 -39.98 -11.99 -17.34
C THR A 508 -40.02 -10.79 -18.31
N ILE A 509 -39.91 -11.07 -19.60
CA ILE A 509 -40.04 -10.09 -20.66
C ILE A 509 -41.53 -9.88 -20.91
N GLU A 510 -42.07 -8.72 -20.50
CA GLU A 510 -43.48 -8.40 -20.72
C GLU A 510 -43.77 -8.07 -22.19
N ASN A 511 -42.89 -7.34 -22.84
CA ASN A 511 -43.07 -6.89 -24.20
C ASN A 511 -41.72 -6.72 -24.93
N LYS A 512 -41.66 -7.22 -26.15
CA LYS A 512 -40.57 -6.96 -27.11
C LYS A 512 -41.00 -5.79 -28.00
N ILE A 513 -40.70 -4.56 -27.58
CA ILE A 513 -41.12 -3.32 -28.26
C ILE A 513 -40.49 -3.22 -29.64
N LYS A 514 -39.23 -3.71 -29.77
CA LYS A 514 -38.49 -3.78 -31.03
C LYS A 514 -37.65 -5.05 -31.11
#